data_88a944e8f3799f8a6a8de594018bdda3
#
_entry.id   88a944e8f3799f8a6a8de594018bdda3
#
_cell.length_a   1.000
_cell.length_b   1.000
_cell.length_c   1.000
_cell.angle_alpha   90.00
_cell.angle_beta   90.00
_cell.angle_gamma   90.00
#
_symmetry.space_group_name_H-M   'P 1'
#
loop_
_entity.id
_entity.type
_entity.pdbx_description
1 polymer ?
#
loop_
_entity_poly.entity_id
_entity_poly.type
_entity_poly.pdbx_seq_one_letter_code
_entity_poly.pdbx_strand_id
1 'polypeptide(L)' 'MAQINIATTKEEQSRVLDAIKKLAGKTIAVSAIAKTAHMNQNRVRYVITDLEEAGKIKRIPTKAFNEHYIRYMYEVLV' A
#
# COMPACT_ATOMS: atom_id res chain seq x y z
N MET A 1 -17.83 16.89 15.85
CA MET A 1 -17.91 15.69 15.04
C MET A 1 -16.61 14.91 15.12
N ALA A 2 -16.73 13.70 15.55
CA ALA A 2 -15.53 12.88 15.71
C ALA A 2 -15.06 12.38 14.36
N GLN A 3 -13.89 12.79 13.98
CA GLN A 3 -13.19 12.17 12.86
C GLN A 3 -12.49 10.93 13.37
N ILE A 4 -12.77 9.81 12.73
CA ILE A 4 -12.04 8.60 13.07
C ILE A 4 -10.70 8.70 12.37
N ASN A 5 -9.69 9.07 13.12
CA ASN A 5 -8.32 9.02 12.64
C ASN A 5 -7.78 7.62 12.88
N ILE A 6 -7.67 6.86 11.82
CA ILE A 6 -7.04 5.56 11.91
C ILE A 6 -5.54 5.80 11.73
N ALA A 7 -4.88 6.05 12.85
CA ALA A 7 -3.44 6.25 12.83
C ALA A 7 -2.74 4.91 12.60
N THR A 8 -1.76 4.92 11.72
CA THR A 8 -0.90 3.76 11.50
C THR A 8 0.40 3.94 12.26
N THR A 9 0.96 2.85 12.75
CA THR A 9 2.21 2.89 13.49
C THR A 9 3.41 2.89 12.54
N LYS A 10 4.55 3.33 13.05
CA LYS A 10 5.80 3.29 12.30
C LYS A 10 6.17 1.87 11.91
N GLU A 11 5.89 0.91 12.78
CA GLU A 11 6.14 -0.50 12.51
C GLU A 11 5.29 -1.01 11.34
N GLU A 12 4.01 -0.66 11.32
CA GLU A 12 3.12 -1.03 10.23
C GLU A 12 3.57 -0.40 8.91
N GLN A 13 3.94 0.86 8.94
CA GLN A 13 4.46 1.55 7.77
C GLN A 13 5.73 0.89 7.24
N SER A 14 6.63 0.53 8.14
CA SER A 14 7.86 -0.17 7.78
C SER A 14 7.59 -1.52 7.14
N ARG A 15 6.66 -2.30 7.70
CA ARG A 15 6.29 -3.60 7.16
C ARG A 15 5.71 -3.50 5.74
N VAL A 16 4.80 -2.56 5.55
CA VAL A 16 4.17 -2.37 4.24
C VAL A 16 5.20 -1.86 3.23
N LEU A 17 6.04 -0.93 3.64
CA LEU A 17 7.08 -0.40 2.77
C LEU A 17 8.06 -1.50 2.33
N ASP A 18 8.48 -2.35 3.26
CA ASP A 18 9.35 -3.48 2.95
C ASP A 18 8.67 -4.48 2.01
N ALA A 19 7.38 -4.75 2.22
CA ALA A 19 6.62 -5.62 1.34
C ALA A 19 6.55 -5.05 -0.07
N ILE A 20 6.30 -3.76 -0.19
CA ILE A 20 6.27 -3.08 -1.49
C ILE A 20 7.65 -3.17 -2.17
N LYS A 21 8.72 -2.97 -1.43
CA LYS A 21 10.09 -3.09 -1.96
C LYS A 21 10.38 -4.49 -2.47
N LYS A 22 9.93 -5.52 -1.74
CA LYS A 22 10.11 -6.91 -2.16
C LYS A 22 9.35 -7.25 -3.42
N LEU A 23 8.21 -6.59 -3.63
CA LEU A 23 7.34 -6.82 -4.78
C LEU A 23 7.56 -5.78 -5.88
N ALA A 24 8.56 -4.93 -5.76
CA ALA A 24 8.80 -3.82 -6.68
C ALA A 24 9.06 -4.32 -8.10
N GLY A 25 8.68 -3.49 -9.07
CA GLY A 25 8.83 -3.79 -10.48
C GLY A 25 7.65 -4.53 -11.09
N LYS A 26 6.64 -4.85 -10.31
CA LYS A 26 5.42 -5.54 -10.77
C LYS A 26 4.21 -4.76 -10.34
N THR A 27 3.10 -4.97 -11.06
CA THR A 27 1.81 -4.51 -10.58
C THR A 27 1.38 -5.38 -9.39
N ILE A 28 0.99 -4.73 -8.30
CA ILE A 28 0.74 -5.42 -7.05
C ILE A 28 -0.69 -5.17 -6.59
N ALA A 29 -1.37 -6.23 -6.19
CA ALA A 29 -2.64 -6.11 -5.51
C ALA A 29 -2.40 -5.89 -4.01
N VAL A 30 -3.34 -5.20 -3.36
CA VAL A 30 -3.27 -4.97 -1.90
C VAL A 30 -3.20 -6.30 -1.15
N SER A 31 -3.90 -7.32 -1.64
CA SER A 31 -3.86 -8.66 -1.03
C SER A 31 -2.44 -9.25 -1.00
N ALA A 32 -1.65 -9.02 -2.06
CA ALA A 32 -0.28 -9.51 -2.10
C ALA A 32 0.61 -8.77 -1.09
N ILE A 33 0.41 -7.46 -0.95
CA ILE A 33 1.13 -6.66 0.04
C ILE A 33 0.77 -7.13 1.45
N ALA A 34 -0.51 -7.33 1.71
CA ALA A 34 -0.99 -7.79 3.01
C ALA A 34 -0.39 -9.14 3.38
N LYS A 35 -0.38 -10.07 2.43
CA LYS A 35 0.21 -11.39 2.65
C LYS A 35 1.71 -11.30 2.95
N THR A 36 2.43 -10.52 2.18
CA THR A 36 3.87 -10.35 2.36
C THR A 36 4.20 -9.66 3.69
N ALA A 37 3.40 -8.67 4.07
CA ALA A 37 3.58 -7.93 5.31
C ALA A 37 2.98 -8.63 6.54
N HIS A 38 2.25 -9.73 6.35
CA HIS A 38 1.52 -10.43 7.40
C HIS A 38 0.53 -9.52 8.12
N MET A 39 -0.26 -8.79 7.33
CA MET A 39 -1.21 -7.81 7.85
C MET A 39 -2.58 -7.98 7.21
N ASN A 40 -3.60 -7.45 7.87
CA ASN A 40 -4.95 -7.39 7.33
C ASN A 40 -5.00 -6.42 6.14
N GLN A 41 -5.73 -6.78 5.08
CA GLN A 41 -5.83 -5.95 3.88
C GLN A 41 -6.38 -4.55 4.15
N ASN A 42 -7.38 -4.43 5.01
CA ASN A 42 -7.94 -3.13 5.35
C ASN A 42 -6.89 -2.26 6.03
N ARG A 43 -6.10 -2.85 6.91
CA ARG A 43 -5.03 -2.14 7.59
C ARG A 43 -3.95 -1.69 6.61
N VAL A 44 -3.61 -2.55 5.66
CA VAL A 44 -2.64 -2.23 4.61
C VAL A 44 -3.12 -1.04 3.78
N ARG A 45 -4.40 -0.96 3.47
CA ARG A 45 -4.95 0.18 2.71
C ARG A 45 -4.74 1.51 3.45
N TYR A 46 -4.97 1.53 4.76
CA TYR A 46 -4.73 2.73 5.56
C TYR A 46 -3.25 3.09 5.59
N VAL A 47 -2.38 2.09 5.73
CA VAL A 47 -0.93 2.34 5.73
C VAL A 47 -0.47 2.88 4.39
N ILE A 48 -0.95 2.34 3.29
CA ILE A 48 -0.62 2.82 1.94
C ILE A 48 -1.04 4.28 1.79
N THR A 49 -2.23 4.63 2.23
CA THR A 49 -2.70 6.01 2.18
C THR A 49 -1.79 6.93 2.98
N ASP A 50 -1.41 6.53 4.18
CA ASP A 50 -0.51 7.32 5.02
C ASP A 50 0.88 7.49 4.40
N LEU A 51 1.42 6.42 3.82
CA LEU A 51 2.71 6.48 3.13
C LEU A 51 2.67 7.38 1.91
N GLU A 52 1.57 7.33 1.18
CA GLU A 52 1.35 8.17 0.01
C GLU A 52 1.25 9.64 0.40
N GLU A 53 0.47 9.95 1.42
CA GLU A 53 0.31 11.31 1.94
C GLU A 53 1.62 11.86 2.50
N ALA A 54 2.44 11.01 3.09
CA ALA A 54 3.76 11.40 3.60
C ALA A 54 4.81 11.54 2.49
N GLY A 55 4.46 11.23 1.25
CA GLY A 55 5.39 11.33 0.12
C GLY A 55 6.43 10.22 0.09
N LYS A 56 6.20 9.12 0.76
CA LYS A 56 7.15 8.00 0.81
C LYS A 56 6.95 7.00 -0.31
N ILE A 57 5.75 6.91 -0.85
CA ILE A 57 5.44 6.09 -2.01
C ILE A 57 4.53 6.85 -2.96
N LYS A 58 4.52 6.39 -4.21
CA LYS A 58 3.62 6.90 -5.23
C LYS A 58 2.93 5.71 -5.89
N ARG A 59 1.61 5.77 -5.99
CA ARG A 59 0.84 4.78 -6.72
C ARG A 59 0.72 5.20 -8.17
N ILE A 60 1.05 4.28 -9.07
CA ILE A 60 0.94 4.50 -10.51
C ILE A 60 -0.14 3.56 -11.02
N PRO A 61 -1.30 4.09 -11.45
CA PRO A 61 -2.36 3.24 -12.00
C PRO A 61 -1.87 2.56 -13.26
N THR A 62 -2.18 1.29 -13.41
CA THR A 62 -1.90 0.54 -14.62
C THR A 62 -3.19 0.12 -15.27
N LYS A 63 -3.14 -0.13 -16.58
CA LYS A 63 -4.30 -0.67 -17.26
C LYS A 63 -4.60 -2.05 -16.74
N ALA A 64 -5.75 -2.22 -16.12
CA ALA A 64 -6.19 -3.52 -15.66
C ALA A 64 -6.85 -4.26 -16.81
N PHE A 65 -6.62 -5.57 -16.88
CA PHE A 65 -7.34 -6.42 -17.82
C PHE A 65 -8.82 -6.47 -17.53
N ASN A 66 -9.18 -6.22 -16.31
CA ASN A 66 -10.52 -6.40 -15.81
C ASN A 66 -10.90 -5.15 -15.02
N GLU A 67 -12.04 -4.59 -15.35
CA GLU A 67 -12.56 -3.39 -14.67
C GLU A 67 -12.74 -3.59 -13.17
N HIS A 68 -12.84 -4.83 -12.73
CA HIS A 68 -13.04 -5.15 -11.31
C HIS A 68 -11.74 -5.20 -10.50
N TYR A 69 -10.58 -5.23 -11.16
CA TYR A 69 -9.30 -5.35 -10.48
C TYR A 69 -8.38 -4.23 -10.92
N ILE A 70 -8.25 -3.24 -10.07
CA ILE A 70 -7.28 -2.18 -10.30
C ILE A 70 -5.99 -2.59 -9.60
N ARG A 71 -4.93 -2.74 -10.38
CA ARG A 71 -3.61 -3.00 -9.85
C ARG A 71 -2.76 -1.76 -10.00
N TYR A 72 -1.89 -1.54 -9.04
CA TYR A 72 -1.00 -0.41 -9.05
C TYR A 72 0.44 -0.87 -9.08
N MET A 73 1.27 -0.10 -9.76
CA MET A 73 2.69 -0.13 -9.52
C MET A 73 2.98 0.87 -8.40
N TYR A 74 3.89 0.52 -7.52
CA TYR A 74 4.28 1.39 -6.42
C TYR A 74 5.72 1.81 -6.61
N GLU A 75 5.94 3.12 -6.56
CA GLU A 75 7.28 3.68 -6.57
C GLU A 75 7.64 4.08 -5.14
N VAL A 76 8.76 3.58 -4.65
CA VAL A 76 9.26 3.92 -3.33
C VAL A 76 10.14 5.14 -3.46
N LEU A 77 9.78 6.22 -2.75
CA LEU A 77 10.43 7.52 -2.86
C LEU A 77 11.43 7.78 -1.72
N VAL A 78 11.66 6.80 -0.87
CA VAL A 78 12.59 6.92 0.27
C VAL A 78 13.68 5.88 0.23
#